data_d21f462d8c02938c320667ae759a6f90
#
_entry.id   d21f462d8c02938c320667ae759a6f90
#
_cell.length_a   1.000
_cell.length_b   1.000
_cell.length_c   1.000
_cell.angle_alpha   90.00
_cell.angle_beta   90.00
_cell.angle_gamma   90.00
#
_symmetry.space_group_name_H-M   'P 1'
#
loop_
_entity.id
_entity.type
_entity.pdbx_description
1 polymer ?
#
loop_
_entity_poly.entity_id
_entity_poly.type
_entity_poly.pdbx_seq_one_letter_code
_entity_poly.pdbx_strand_id
1 'polypeptide(L)'
;MSRRILVTGATGYVGGRLAPRLVEAGHRVRALARDPGRLRDAAWAGDVEIVQGDLEVLADVRRAVEGVDVVFHLVHAMSAGGDWAQAELVQAQHVAAAAKAAGVQRIVYLAGLHPQGQRLSKHLASRVAVGETLLASGVPTIVLEAGIVIGSGSASFEMIRHLTEVLPYMPAPRWVRNFVQPIAIRDVLHYLVAAAEVPGDVHGAFDIGGPDVLRYGQVMNGYAVEAGLPQRPIAPLPVLTPWLASQWVNLVTPVPRAIAMPLIGSLLHDCVVEEHRIDRVIPPPEGGLTGYRGAVRLALARERSGDIESSWRSASSAGAPSDPLPSDPKWSGSTVMEDARERVTSASPEAVWRVVESIGGDRGWYSVPLLWSIRGLADRLVGGVGLRRGRRDPVRLRAGDVVDFWRVERIDHGRLLRLRAEMRVPGRAWIEFTVEPAQLESGGSGARYRQRAIFLPSGLGGRLYWWSLVPAHHVIFEVMANRIVAAAEAEAR
;
A
#
# COMPACT_ATOMS: atom_id res chain seq x y z
N MET A 1 20.57 -25.79 1.90
CA MET A 1 21.54 -25.46 3.01
C MET A 1 21.26 -24.06 3.51
N SER A 2 21.41 -23.78 4.82
CA SER A 2 21.24 -22.43 5.35
C SER A 2 22.36 -21.50 4.86
N ARG A 3 22.02 -20.39 4.21
CA ARG A 3 22.95 -19.36 3.73
C ARG A 3 22.83 -18.09 4.58
N ARG A 4 23.92 -17.31 4.65
CA ARG A 4 23.87 -15.94 5.17
C ARG A 4 23.57 -14.99 4.01
N ILE A 5 22.47 -14.26 4.09
CA ILE A 5 21.94 -13.45 3.00
C ILE A 5 21.87 -11.99 3.44
N LEU A 6 22.48 -11.10 2.67
CA LEU A 6 22.29 -9.66 2.81
C LEU A 6 21.15 -9.19 1.89
N VAL A 7 20.16 -8.51 2.48
CA VAL A 7 19.11 -7.81 1.73
C VAL A 7 19.33 -6.31 1.85
N THR A 8 19.68 -5.66 0.74
CA THR A 8 19.64 -4.20 0.64
C THR A 8 18.27 -3.77 0.13
N GLY A 9 17.73 -2.67 0.67
CA GLY A 9 16.37 -2.24 0.33
C GLY A 9 15.25 -2.98 1.07
N ALA A 10 15.55 -3.58 2.24
CA ALA A 10 14.57 -4.26 3.10
C ALA A 10 13.44 -3.34 3.60
N THR A 11 13.64 -2.01 3.61
CA THR A 11 12.60 -1.02 3.91
C THR A 11 11.67 -0.72 2.70
N GLY A 12 11.96 -1.30 1.54
CA GLY A 12 11.18 -1.11 0.31
C GLY A 12 10.15 -2.22 0.09
N TYR A 13 9.32 -2.04 -0.94
CA TYR A 13 8.19 -2.91 -1.27
C TYR A 13 8.56 -4.39 -1.45
N VAL A 14 9.56 -4.68 -2.28
CA VAL A 14 9.98 -6.06 -2.55
C VAL A 14 10.84 -6.60 -1.42
N GLY A 15 11.82 -5.82 -0.93
CA GLY A 15 12.74 -6.27 0.10
C GLY A 15 12.06 -6.58 1.43
N GLY A 16 11.06 -5.76 1.83
CA GLY A 16 10.27 -5.99 3.03
C GLY A 16 9.41 -7.26 2.99
N ARG A 17 9.06 -7.72 1.78
CA ARG A 17 8.35 -8.99 1.57
C ARG A 17 9.28 -10.18 1.37
N LEU A 18 10.47 -9.94 0.86
CA LEU A 18 11.48 -10.98 0.63
C LEU A 18 12.14 -11.43 1.94
N ALA A 19 12.51 -10.50 2.83
CA ALA A 19 13.23 -10.81 4.06
C ALA A 19 12.57 -11.92 4.89
N PRO A 20 11.27 -11.86 5.26
CA PRO A 20 10.62 -12.93 6.03
C PRO A 20 10.59 -14.26 5.26
N ARG A 21 10.46 -14.24 3.94
CA ARG A 21 10.41 -15.47 3.13
C ARG A 21 11.76 -16.18 3.05
N LEU A 22 12.85 -15.42 3.06
CA LEU A 22 14.18 -16.00 3.16
C LEU A 22 14.42 -16.62 4.55
N VAL A 23 13.88 -16.02 5.62
CA VAL A 23 13.89 -16.61 6.97
C VAL A 23 13.06 -17.89 7.00
N GLU A 24 11.84 -17.87 6.45
CA GLU A 24 10.95 -19.03 6.33
C GLU A 24 11.61 -20.18 5.52
N ALA A 25 12.42 -19.86 4.50
CA ALA A 25 13.21 -20.82 3.75
C ALA A 25 14.45 -21.35 4.51
N GLY A 26 14.67 -20.93 5.75
CA GLY A 26 15.76 -21.42 6.62
C GLY A 26 17.10 -20.70 6.47
N HIS A 27 17.12 -19.53 5.82
CA HIS A 27 18.33 -18.72 5.68
C HIS A 27 18.51 -17.75 6.87
N ARG A 28 19.76 -17.33 7.09
CA ARG A 28 20.09 -16.25 8.03
C ARG A 28 20.13 -14.94 7.28
N VAL A 29 19.20 -14.04 7.59
CA VAL A 29 19.03 -12.79 6.84
C VAL A 29 19.63 -11.63 7.60
N ARG A 30 20.42 -10.81 6.91
CA ARG A 30 20.91 -9.50 7.34
C ARG A 30 20.27 -8.43 6.46
N ALA A 31 19.70 -7.40 7.07
CA ALA A 31 19.11 -6.25 6.37
C ALA A 31 19.97 -5.00 6.56
N LEU A 32 20.40 -4.38 5.46
CA LEU A 32 21.07 -3.08 5.51
C LEU A 32 20.05 -1.96 5.38
N ALA A 33 20.01 -1.05 6.35
CA ALA A 33 19.12 0.08 6.36
C ALA A 33 19.84 1.36 6.82
N ARG A 34 19.57 2.49 6.15
CA ARG A 34 20.07 3.82 6.59
C ARG A 34 19.48 4.22 7.93
N ASP A 35 18.20 3.92 8.10
CA ASP A 35 17.46 4.13 9.35
C ASP A 35 16.82 2.81 9.81
N PRO A 36 17.45 2.11 10.77
CA PRO A 36 16.91 0.87 11.35
C PRO A 36 15.54 1.03 12.01
N GLY A 37 15.20 2.25 12.45
CA GLY A 37 13.90 2.54 13.07
C GLY A 37 12.72 2.24 12.14
N ARG A 38 12.91 2.34 10.83
CA ARG A 38 11.88 2.01 9.83
C ARG A 38 11.56 0.52 9.72
N LEU A 39 12.42 -0.35 10.24
CA LEU A 39 12.18 -1.81 10.27
C LEU A 39 11.67 -2.28 11.62
N ARG A 40 11.67 -1.43 12.66
CA ARG A 40 11.33 -1.81 14.05
C ARG A 40 9.95 -2.42 14.18
N ASP A 41 8.99 -1.89 13.41
CA ASP A 41 7.58 -2.32 13.47
C ASP A 41 7.27 -3.47 12.48
N ALA A 42 8.26 -3.96 11.75
CA ALA A 42 8.09 -5.12 10.89
C ALA A 42 7.98 -6.40 11.76
N ALA A 43 6.97 -7.22 11.50
CA ALA A 43 6.72 -8.45 12.27
C ALA A 43 7.91 -9.41 12.30
N TRP A 44 8.77 -9.36 11.29
CA TRP A 44 9.96 -10.19 11.11
C TRP A 44 11.27 -9.53 11.63
N ALA A 45 11.20 -8.32 12.20
CA ALA A 45 12.40 -7.58 12.62
C ALA A 45 13.24 -8.34 13.67
N GLY A 46 12.59 -9.16 14.51
CA GLY A 46 13.27 -9.99 15.52
C GLY A 46 14.01 -11.20 14.94
N ASP A 47 13.70 -11.60 13.72
CA ASP A 47 14.28 -12.79 13.07
C ASP A 47 15.42 -12.44 12.10
N VAL A 48 15.76 -11.15 11.97
CA VAL A 48 16.73 -10.62 11.00
C VAL A 48 17.76 -9.75 11.69
N GLU A 49 19.02 -9.93 11.31
CA GLU A 49 20.11 -9.02 11.75
C GLU A 49 19.98 -7.68 11.02
N ILE A 50 19.71 -6.60 11.74
CA ILE A 50 19.60 -5.25 11.16
C ILE A 50 20.92 -4.51 11.33
N VAL A 51 21.55 -4.13 10.21
CA VAL A 51 22.82 -3.36 10.19
C VAL A 51 22.53 -1.97 9.67
N GLN A 52 22.95 -0.94 10.41
CA GLN A 52 22.90 0.44 9.95
C GLN A 52 24.03 0.74 8.97
N GLY A 53 23.70 1.35 7.82
CA GLY A 53 24.70 1.81 6.86
C GLY A 53 24.07 2.37 5.58
N ASP A 54 24.91 3.06 4.80
CA ASP A 54 24.54 3.65 3.54
C ASP A 54 25.32 3.00 2.39
N LEU A 55 24.61 2.64 1.31
CA LEU A 55 25.23 2.06 0.10
C LEU A 55 26.14 3.05 -0.65
N GLU A 56 26.00 4.35 -0.42
CA GLU A 56 26.90 5.37 -0.94
C GLU A 56 28.23 5.45 -0.17
N VAL A 57 28.32 4.77 0.97
CA VAL A 57 29.52 4.67 1.81
C VAL A 57 30.13 3.28 1.70
N LEU A 58 31.23 3.12 0.95
CA LEU A 58 31.87 1.83 0.69
C LEU A 58 32.24 1.08 1.97
N ALA A 59 32.66 1.78 3.03
CA ALA A 59 32.99 1.18 4.31
C ALA A 59 31.79 0.48 4.98
N ASP A 60 30.60 1.07 4.87
CA ASP A 60 29.35 0.50 5.37
C ASP A 60 28.97 -0.76 4.60
N VAL A 61 29.12 -0.73 3.26
CA VAL A 61 28.84 -1.88 2.41
C VAL A 61 29.80 -3.03 2.72
N ARG A 62 31.11 -2.75 2.89
CA ARG A 62 32.10 -3.77 3.28
C ARG A 62 31.73 -4.46 4.61
N ARG A 63 31.35 -3.68 5.60
CA ARG A 63 30.90 -4.21 6.91
C ARG A 63 29.62 -5.05 6.75
N ALA A 64 28.69 -4.60 5.90
CA ALA A 64 27.43 -5.31 5.69
C ALA A 64 27.58 -6.67 5.00
N VAL A 65 28.53 -6.81 4.05
CA VAL A 65 28.78 -8.06 3.31
C VAL A 65 29.71 -9.04 4.01
N GLU A 66 30.28 -8.69 5.16
CA GLU A 66 31.20 -9.55 5.88
C GLU A 66 30.53 -10.87 6.31
N GLY A 67 31.10 -11.99 5.86
CA GLY A 67 30.58 -13.33 6.14
C GLY A 67 29.25 -13.66 5.46
N VAL A 68 28.86 -12.92 4.41
CA VAL A 68 27.64 -13.13 3.62
C VAL A 68 27.91 -14.04 2.41
N ASP A 69 27.00 -14.98 2.15
CA ASP A 69 27.07 -15.88 1.00
C ASP A 69 26.38 -15.28 -0.24
N VAL A 70 25.23 -14.60 -0.03
CA VAL A 70 24.38 -14.06 -1.11
C VAL A 70 23.97 -12.64 -0.82
N VAL A 71 24.05 -11.74 -1.81
CA VAL A 71 23.57 -10.35 -1.71
C VAL A 71 22.37 -10.14 -2.61
N PHE A 72 21.24 -9.71 -2.05
CA PHE A 72 20.11 -9.18 -2.79
C PHE A 72 20.20 -7.66 -2.87
N HIS A 73 20.41 -7.14 -4.08
CA HIS A 73 20.44 -5.70 -4.32
C HIS A 73 19.09 -5.23 -4.83
N LEU A 74 18.25 -4.66 -3.91
CA LEU A 74 16.86 -4.27 -4.19
C LEU A 74 16.59 -2.79 -3.95
N VAL A 75 17.64 -1.97 -3.89
CA VAL A 75 17.51 -0.54 -3.64
C VAL A 75 17.15 0.23 -4.91
N HIS A 76 16.25 1.20 -4.75
CA HIS A 76 15.89 2.18 -5.76
C HIS A 76 16.04 3.60 -5.19
N ALA A 77 16.83 4.45 -5.80
CA ALA A 77 17.08 5.82 -5.37
C ALA A 77 16.11 6.86 -5.98
N MET A 78 15.07 6.46 -6.71
CA MET A 78 14.14 7.36 -7.43
C MET A 78 13.54 8.48 -6.58
N SER A 79 13.38 8.27 -5.26
CA SER A 79 12.82 9.25 -4.34
C SER A 79 13.84 10.21 -3.72
N ALA A 80 15.14 10.04 -3.99
CA ALA A 80 16.19 10.78 -3.30
C ALA A 80 16.40 12.22 -3.83
N GLY A 81 15.79 12.59 -4.98
CA GLY A 81 16.10 13.86 -5.66
C GLY A 81 17.47 13.87 -6.34
N GLY A 82 17.82 14.94 -7.05
CA GLY A 82 19.11 15.06 -7.72
C GLY A 82 19.33 14.06 -8.86
N ASP A 83 20.59 13.64 -9.09
CA ASP A 83 20.91 12.63 -10.09
C ASP A 83 20.87 11.22 -9.49
N TRP A 84 19.66 10.74 -9.25
CA TRP A 84 19.39 9.41 -8.67
C TRP A 84 19.99 8.26 -9.50
N ALA A 85 20.14 8.43 -10.84
CA ALA A 85 20.73 7.40 -11.69
C ALA A 85 22.23 7.23 -11.40
N GLN A 86 22.95 8.32 -11.17
CA GLN A 86 24.36 8.28 -10.77
C GLN A 86 24.50 7.67 -9.36
N ALA A 87 23.61 8.01 -8.43
CA ALA A 87 23.62 7.42 -7.10
C ALA A 87 23.40 5.90 -7.14
N GLU A 88 22.43 5.41 -7.94
CA GLU A 88 22.21 3.96 -8.13
C GLU A 88 23.45 3.25 -8.69
N LEU A 89 24.14 3.88 -9.65
CA LEU A 89 25.37 3.31 -10.22
C LEU A 89 26.51 3.23 -9.20
N VAL A 90 26.73 4.28 -8.41
CA VAL A 90 27.72 4.27 -7.31
C VAL A 90 27.40 3.19 -6.29
N GLN A 91 26.15 3.05 -5.88
CA GLN A 91 25.72 2.00 -4.95
C GLN A 91 26.00 0.59 -5.52
N ALA A 92 25.72 0.37 -6.80
CA ALA A 92 26.02 -0.91 -7.48
C ALA A 92 27.54 -1.18 -7.52
N GLN A 93 28.35 -0.18 -7.83
CA GLN A 93 29.82 -0.29 -7.82
C GLN A 93 30.37 -0.65 -6.44
N HIS A 94 29.84 -0.04 -5.38
CA HIS A 94 30.23 -0.37 -4.01
C HIS A 94 29.83 -1.80 -3.63
N VAL A 95 28.61 -2.24 -3.99
CA VAL A 95 28.17 -3.62 -3.75
C VAL A 95 29.04 -4.61 -4.52
N ALA A 96 29.31 -4.36 -5.80
CA ALA A 96 30.17 -5.21 -6.65
C ALA A 96 31.59 -5.37 -6.05
N ALA A 97 32.22 -4.23 -5.70
CA ALA A 97 33.57 -4.21 -5.14
C ALA A 97 33.64 -4.91 -3.76
N ALA A 98 32.69 -4.63 -2.89
CA ALA A 98 32.66 -5.20 -1.54
C ALA A 98 32.33 -6.71 -1.58
N ALA A 99 31.36 -7.13 -2.40
CA ALA A 99 30.99 -8.53 -2.58
C ALA A 99 32.15 -9.37 -3.11
N LYS A 100 32.87 -8.86 -4.12
CA LYS A 100 34.09 -9.52 -4.66
C LYS A 100 35.17 -9.67 -3.59
N ALA A 101 35.46 -8.60 -2.86
CA ALA A 101 36.50 -8.61 -1.81
C ALA A 101 36.17 -9.56 -0.64
N ALA A 102 34.89 -9.69 -0.30
CA ALA A 102 34.41 -10.56 0.78
C ALA A 102 34.21 -12.02 0.35
N GLY A 103 34.39 -12.36 -0.93
CA GLY A 103 34.17 -13.71 -1.44
C GLY A 103 32.69 -14.14 -1.48
N VAL A 104 31.79 -13.18 -1.65
CA VAL A 104 30.35 -13.45 -1.83
C VAL A 104 30.13 -14.39 -3.02
N GLN A 105 29.32 -15.42 -2.82
CA GLN A 105 29.11 -16.47 -3.81
C GLN A 105 28.12 -16.07 -4.90
N ARG A 106 27.18 -15.12 -4.61
CA ARG A 106 26.16 -14.67 -5.54
C ARG A 106 25.64 -13.28 -5.25
N ILE A 107 25.36 -12.54 -6.30
CA ILE A 107 24.56 -11.32 -6.27
C ILE A 107 23.25 -11.61 -7.03
N VAL A 108 22.13 -11.18 -6.46
CA VAL A 108 20.80 -11.20 -7.10
C VAL A 108 20.30 -9.77 -7.19
N TYR A 109 19.93 -9.37 -8.39
CA TYR A 109 19.40 -8.03 -8.66
C TYR A 109 18.05 -8.11 -9.36
N LEU A 110 17.09 -7.27 -8.95
CA LEU A 110 15.79 -7.15 -9.60
C LEU A 110 15.77 -5.89 -10.47
N ALA A 111 15.77 -6.07 -11.78
CA ALA A 111 15.69 -5.03 -12.80
C ALA A 111 14.28 -4.96 -13.40
N GLY A 112 14.12 -4.21 -14.48
CA GLY A 112 12.88 -4.11 -15.24
C GLY A 112 13.05 -4.64 -16.67
N LEU A 113 12.04 -5.33 -17.21
CA LEU A 113 11.98 -5.71 -18.62
C LEU A 113 12.17 -4.48 -19.50
N HIS A 114 12.96 -4.62 -20.54
CA HIS A 114 13.26 -3.57 -21.49
C HIS A 114 13.51 -4.13 -22.89
N PRO A 115 13.15 -3.42 -23.97
CA PRO A 115 13.43 -3.86 -25.32
C PRO A 115 14.91 -3.76 -25.63
N GLN A 116 15.44 -4.68 -26.41
CA GLN A 116 16.82 -4.67 -26.88
C GLN A 116 17.01 -3.72 -28.06
N GLY A 117 18.19 -3.10 -28.16
CA GLY A 117 18.59 -2.31 -29.34
C GLY A 117 17.86 -0.98 -29.53
N GLN A 118 17.11 -0.51 -28.56
CA GLN A 118 16.37 0.77 -28.58
C GLN A 118 16.96 1.77 -27.59
N ARG A 119 16.73 3.08 -27.82
CA ARG A 119 17.05 4.12 -26.85
C ARG A 119 16.07 4.04 -25.69
N LEU A 120 16.56 3.65 -24.52
CA LEU A 120 15.76 3.48 -23.31
C LEU A 120 15.43 4.81 -22.62
N SER A 121 14.36 4.83 -21.84
CA SER A 121 14.10 5.91 -20.87
C SER A 121 15.21 5.99 -19.82
N LYS A 122 15.39 7.15 -19.18
CA LYS A 122 16.43 7.33 -18.12
C LYS A 122 16.29 6.25 -17.03
N HIS A 123 15.06 5.88 -16.67
CA HIS A 123 14.78 4.86 -15.66
C HIS A 123 15.25 3.46 -16.12
N LEU A 124 14.85 3.01 -17.30
CA LEU A 124 15.27 1.71 -17.80
C LEU A 124 16.79 1.66 -18.06
N ALA A 125 17.36 2.74 -18.61
CA ALA A 125 18.81 2.84 -18.83
C ALA A 125 19.61 2.73 -17.51
N SER A 126 19.14 3.35 -16.41
CA SER A 126 19.76 3.19 -15.08
C SER A 126 19.70 1.74 -14.61
N ARG A 127 18.57 1.07 -14.81
CA ARG A 127 18.40 -0.36 -14.43
C ARG A 127 19.37 -1.26 -15.17
N VAL A 128 19.50 -1.07 -16.46
CA VAL A 128 20.46 -1.81 -17.30
C VAL A 128 21.89 -1.56 -16.82
N ALA A 129 22.28 -0.29 -16.62
CA ALA A 129 23.63 0.07 -16.19
C ALA A 129 23.99 -0.54 -14.82
N VAL A 130 23.04 -0.58 -13.86
CA VAL A 130 23.22 -1.26 -12.57
C VAL A 130 23.40 -2.77 -12.79
N GLY A 131 22.55 -3.40 -13.60
CA GLY A 131 22.65 -4.83 -13.92
C GLY A 131 23.99 -5.19 -14.55
N GLU A 132 24.44 -4.42 -15.57
CA GLU A 132 25.74 -4.60 -16.23
C GLU A 132 26.91 -4.44 -15.25
N THR A 133 26.84 -3.44 -14.35
CA THR A 133 27.88 -3.22 -13.32
C THR A 133 27.99 -4.42 -12.39
N LEU A 134 26.87 -4.99 -11.95
CA LEU A 134 26.87 -6.15 -11.08
C LEU A 134 27.32 -7.43 -11.83
N LEU A 135 26.91 -7.62 -13.08
CA LEU A 135 27.39 -8.71 -13.94
C LEU A 135 28.90 -8.62 -14.16
N ALA A 136 29.45 -7.44 -14.37
CA ALA A 136 30.89 -7.24 -14.56
C ALA A 136 31.73 -7.38 -13.28
N SER A 137 31.11 -7.57 -12.09
CA SER A 137 31.79 -7.63 -10.79
C SER A 137 32.80 -8.78 -10.65
N GLY A 138 32.63 -9.85 -11.42
CA GLY A 138 33.35 -11.11 -11.27
C GLY A 138 32.76 -12.05 -10.18
N VAL A 139 31.66 -11.63 -9.56
CA VAL A 139 30.84 -12.49 -8.68
C VAL A 139 29.69 -13.09 -9.51
N PRO A 140 29.38 -14.39 -9.40
CA PRO A 140 28.19 -14.96 -10.06
C PRO A 140 26.95 -14.12 -9.77
N THR A 141 26.32 -13.58 -10.81
CA THR A 141 25.21 -12.60 -10.67
C THR A 141 24.02 -13.05 -11.48
N ILE A 142 22.82 -13.03 -10.86
CA ILE A 142 21.53 -13.22 -11.49
C ILE A 142 20.82 -11.88 -11.50
N VAL A 143 20.54 -11.35 -12.69
CA VAL A 143 19.67 -10.19 -12.90
C VAL A 143 18.31 -10.71 -13.34
N LEU A 144 17.27 -10.49 -12.52
CA LEU A 144 15.88 -10.80 -12.87
C LEU A 144 15.23 -9.56 -13.46
N GLU A 145 14.93 -9.57 -14.74
CA GLU A 145 14.28 -8.46 -15.44
C GLU A 145 12.75 -8.66 -15.40
N ALA A 146 12.10 -7.95 -14.50
CA ALA A 146 10.68 -8.14 -14.21
C ALA A 146 9.78 -7.18 -14.99
N GLY A 147 8.63 -7.66 -15.43
CA GLY A 147 7.52 -6.82 -15.88
C GLY A 147 6.94 -5.98 -14.74
N ILE A 148 5.81 -5.31 -15.02
CA ILE A 148 5.12 -4.52 -14.01
C ILE A 148 4.69 -5.43 -12.86
N VAL A 149 5.19 -5.15 -11.66
CA VAL A 149 4.85 -5.93 -10.47
C VAL A 149 3.46 -5.56 -9.96
N ILE A 150 2.58 -6.55 -9.91
CA ILE A 150 1.20 -6.41 -9.45
C ILE A 150 1.07 -6.90 -8.01
N GLY A 151 0.67 -6.00 -7.14
CA GLY A 151 0.42 -6.26 -5.72
C GLY A 151 0.18 -4.97 -4.95
N SER A 152 -0.58 -5.02 -3.89
CA SER A 152 -0.89 -3.85 -3.05
C SER A 152 0.40 -3.22 -2.50
N GLY A 153 0.56 -1.90 -2.66
CA GLY A 153 1.76 -1.16 -2.27
C GLY A 153 2.84 -1.04 -3.36
N SER A 154 2.72 -1.76 -4.49
CA SER A 154 3.58 -1.55 -5.64
C SER A 154 3.27 -0.22 -6.33
N ALA A 155 4.28 0.60 -6.61
CA ALA A 155 4.07 1.92 -7.20
C ALA A 155 3.31 1.87 -8.54
N SER A 156 3.64 0.92 -9.39
CA SER A 156 2.96 0.75 -10.68
C SER A 156 1.51 0.29 -10.52
N PHE A 157 1.25 -0.65 -9.61
CA PHE A 157 -0.09 -1.12 -9.32
C PHE A 157 -0.95 0.00 -8.71
N GLU A 158 -0.42 0.76 -7.76
CA GLU A 158 -1.13 1.87 -7.13
C GLU A 158 -1.46 2.99 -8.14
N MET A 159 -0.59 3.26 -9.11
CA MET A 159 -0.92 4.17 -10.22
C MET A 159 -2.10 3.65 -11.05
N ILE A 160 -2.07 2.38 -11.46
CA ILE A 160 -3.17 1.75 -12.22
C ILE A 160 -4.46 1.85 -11.42
N ARG A 161 -4.41 1.51 -10.16
CA ARG A 161 -5.51 1.54 -9.21
C ARG A 161 -6.12 2.94 -9.12
N HIS A 162 -5.34 3.92 -8.68
CA HIS A 162 -5.85 5.27 -8.43
C HIS A 162 -6.37 5.93 -9.72
N LEU A 163 -5.68 5.77 -10.85
CA LEU A 163 -6.18 6.27 -12.13
C LEU A 163 -7.53 5.65 -12.48
N THR A 164 -7.65 4.34 -12.35
CA THR A 164 -8.88 3.62 -12.71
C THR A 164 -10.03 3.91 -11.76
N GLU A 165 -9.78 4.05 -10.46
CA GLU A 165 -10.81 4.36 -9.46
C GLU A 165 -11.31 5.79 -9.57
N VAL A 166 -10.40 6.74 -9.83
CA VAL A 166 -10.75 8.18 -9.84
C VAL A 166 -11.38 8.60 -11.14
N LEU A 167 -10.88 8.13 -12.29
CA LEU A 167 -11.28 8.63 -13.60
C LEU A 167 -12.38 7.77 -14.24
N PRO A 168 -13.59 8.31 -14.46
CA PRO A 168 -14.64 7.59 -15.20
C PRO A 168 -14.34 7.48 -16.70
N TYR A 169 -13.48 8.35 -17.22
CA TYR A 169 -12.98 8.42 -18.59
C TYR A 169 -11.50 8.74 -18.57
N MET A 170 -10.70 8.05 -19.39
CA MET A 170 -9.25 8.19 -19.39
C MET A 170 -8.74 8.80 -20.69
N PRO A 171 -8.45 10.11 -20.73
CA PRO A 171 -7.55 10.65 -21.73
C PRO A 171 -6.15 10.09 -21.49
N ALA A 172 -5.62 9.35 -22.44
CA ALA A 172 -4.35 8.65 -22.29
C ALA A 172 -3.38 9.01 -23.43
N PRO A 173 -2.07 8.98 -23.20
CA PRO A 173 -1.10 9.10 -24.27
C PRO A 173 -1.15 7.92 -25.25
N ARG A 174 -0.58 8.08 -26.46
CA ARG A 174 -0.58 7.00 -27.47
C ARG A 174 0.04 5.70 -27.00
N TRP A 175 1.04 5.78 -26.09
CA TRP A 175 1.72 4.61 -25.54
C TRP A 175 0.85 3.74 -24.61
N VAL A 176 -0.40 4.15 -24.30
CA VAL A 176 -1.39 3.25 -23.66
C VAL A 176 -1.65 1.99 -24.49
N ARG A 177 -1.27 2.00 -25.78
CA ARG A 177 -1.37 0.85 -26.69
C ARG A 177 -0.15 -0.07 -26.65
N ASN A 178 0.95 0.32 -25.98
CA ASN A 178 2.13 -0.51 -25.85
C ASN A 178 1.84 -1.75 -25.02
N PHE A 179 2.59 -2.80 -25.30
CA PHE A 179 2.47 -4.07 -24.61
C PHE A 179 3.31 -4.12 -23.33
N VAL A 180 2.76 -4.79 -22.35
CA VAL A 180 3.43 -5.11 -21.08
C VAL A 180 3.09 -6.52 -20.68
N GLN A 181 3.97 -7.12 -19.90
CA GLN A 181 3.77 -8.44 -19.32
C GLN A 181 3.84 -8.34 -17.79
N PRO A 182 2.68 -8.05 -17.12
CA PRO A 182 2.64 -7.92 -15.67
C PRO A 182 3.01 -9.23 -14.98
N ILE A 183 3.64 -9.12 -13.80
CA ILE A 183 3.97 -10.27 -12.96
C ILE A 183 3.43 -10.05 -11.54
N ALA A 184 2.84 -11.08 -10.93
CA ALA A 184 2.38 -11.00 -9.55
C ALA A 184 3.56 -10.92 -8.59
N ILE A 185 3.44 -10.13 -7.52
CA ILE A 185 4.49 -10.01 -6.48
C ILE A 185 4.85 -11.39 -5.88
N ARG A 186 3.88 -12.29 -5.71
CA ARG A 186 4.15 -13.64 -5.22
C ARG A 186 5.10 -14.42 -6.13
N ASP A 187 4.97 -14.25 -7.43
CA ASP A 187 5.78 -14.93 -8.42
C ASP A 187 7.19 -14.33 -8.50
N VAL A 188 7.30 -12.98 -8.38
CA VAL A 188 8.61 -12.31 -8.21
C VAL A 188 9.34 -12.85 -6.99
N LEU A 189 8.63 -12.99 -5.86
CA LEU A 189 9.21 -13.51 -4.62
C LEU A 189 9.62 -14.98 -4.75
N HIS A 190 8.88 -15.80 -5.51
CA HIS A 190 9.28 -17.17 -5.83
C HIS A 190 10.63 -17.20 -6.55
N TYR A 191 10.79 -16.42 -7.63
CA TYR A 191 12.05 -16.34 -8.36
C TYR A 191 13.19 -15.80 -7.49
N LEU A 192 12.94 -14.77 -6.66
CA LEU A 192 13.96 -14.22 -5.77
C LEU A 192 14.42 -15.24 -4.72
N VAL A 193 13.50 -15.92 -4.04
CA VAL A 193 13.86 -16.92 -3.01
C VAL A 193 14.65 -18.06 -3.65
N ALA A 194 14.17 -18.59 -4.78
CA ALA A 194 14.86 -19.67 -5.49
C ALA A 194 16.24 -19.25 -6.00
N ALA A 195 16.42 -17.97 -6.42
CA ALA A 195 17.71 -17.45 -6.88
C ALA A 195 18.82 -17.53 -5.82
N ALA A 196 18.46 -17.58 -4.53
CA ALA A 196 19.44 -17.78 -3.46
C ALA A 196 20.11 -19.16 -3.53
N GLU A 197 19.45 -20.17 -4.09
CA GLU A 197 19.90 -21.58 -4.06
C GLU A 197 20.38 -22.12 -5.42
N VAL A 198 20.23 -21.35 -6.49
CA VAL A 198 20.68 -21.71 -7.83
C VAL A 198 22.17 -22.07 -7.83
N PRO A 199 22.64 -23.06 -8.66
CA PRO A 199 24.05 -23.42 -8.80
C PRO A 199 24.96 -22.24 -9.11
N GLY A 200 26.22 -22.29 -8.62
CA GLY A 200 27.16 -21.17 -8.65
C GLY A 200 27.60 -20.72 -10.05
N ASP A 201 27.46 -21.58 -11.05
CA ASP A 201 27.80 -21.31 -12.46
C ASP A 201 26.74 -20.50 -13.21
N VAL A 202 25.53 -20.36 -12.65
CA VAL A 202 24.48 -19.54 -13.27
C VAL A 202 24.78 -18.07 -13.12
N HIS A 203 24.96 -17.42 -14.26
CA HIS A 203 25.33 -16.00 -14.37
C HIS A 203 24.68 -15.38 -15.61
N GLY A 204 24.00 -14.25 -15.45
CA GLY A 204 23.35 -13.54 -16.56
C GLY A 204 22.08 -12.78 -16.17
N ALA A 205 21.51 -12.13 -17.18
CA ALA A 205 20.19 -11.51 -17.10
C ALA A 205 19.13 -12.49 -17.62
N PHE A 206 17.96 -12.49 -16.97
CA PHE A 206 16.85 -13.38 -17.23
C PHE A 206 15.53 -12.63 -17.14
N ASP A 207 14.72 -12.76 -18.17
CA ASP A 207 13.38 -12.19 -18.19
C ASP A 207 12.44 -12.95 -17.27
N ILE A 208 11.63 -12.23 -16.48
CA ILE A 208 10.51 -12.78 -15.71
C ILE A 208 9.24 -11.99 -15.96
N GLY A 209 8.16 -12.66 -16.32
CA GLY A 209 6.85 -12.07 -16.58
C GLY A 209 5.73 -13.02 -16.19
N GLY A 210 4.54 -12.50 -15.99
CA GLY A 210 3.35 -13.32 -15.81
C GLY A 210 2.91 -13.98 -17.14
N PRO A 211 1.85 -14.77 -17.11
CA PRO A 211 1.39 -15.49 -18.31
C PRO A 211 0.67 -14.58 -19.33
N ASP A 212 0.28 -13.36 -18.93
CA ASP A 212 -0.55 -12.48 -19.74
C ASP A 212 0.28 -11.35 -20.36
N VAL A 213 0.25 -11.26 -21.69
CA VAL A 213 0.75 -10.09 -22.44
C VAL A 213 -0.41 -9.18 -22.74
N LEU A 214 -0.40 -7.97 -22.20
CA LEU A 214 -1.53 -7.04 -22.22
C LEU A 214 -1.10 -5.65 -22.72
N ARG A 215 -2.03 -4.88 -23.27
CA ARG A 215 -1.83 -3.45 -23.47
C ARG A 215 -2.14 -2.70 -22.17
N TYR A 216 -1.51 -1.54 -21.95
CA TYR A 216 -1.79 -0.74 -20.74
C TYR A 216 -3.29 -0.44 -20.56
N GLY A 217 -4.01 -0.19 -21.63
CA GLY A 217 -5.48 -0.02 -21.57
C GLY A 217 -6.21 -1.27 -21.08
N GLN A 218 -5.74 -2.46 -21.45
CA GLN A 218 -6.30 -3.73 -20.96
C GLN A 218 -5.95 -3.98 -19.49
N VAL A 219 -4.75 -3.58 -19.06
CA VAL A 219 -4.36 -3.62 -17.65
C VAL A 219 -5.29 -2.75 -16.81
N MET A 220 -5.56 -1.49 -17.20
CA MET A 220 -6.48 -0.61 -16.49
C MET A 220 -7.91 -1.18 -16.46
N ASN A 221 -8.42 -1.66 -17.58
CA ASN A 221 -9.76 -2.23 -17.64
C ASN A 221 -9.87 -3.59 -16.94
N GLY A 222 -8.82 -4.39 -16.94
CA GLY A 222 -8.74 -5.62 -16.13
C GLY A 222 -8.83 -5.32 -14.63
N TYR A 223 -8.16 -4.25 -14.17
CA TYR A 223 -8.34 -3.75 -12.81
C TYR A 223 -9.78 -3.33 -12.54
N ALA A 224 -10.39 -2.52 -13.42
CA ALA A 224 -11.76 -2.05 -13.24
C ALA A 224 -12.74 -3.21 -13.02
N VAL A 225 -12.65 -4.26 -13.84
CA VAL A 225 -13.52 -5.45 -13.73
C VAL A 225 -13.35 -6.14 -12.38
N GLU A 226 -12.12 -6.37 -11.92
CA GLU A 226 -11.87 -7.06 -10.64
C GLU A 226 -12.28 -6.20 -9.43
N ALA A 227 -12.16 -4.88 -9.54
CA ALA A 227 -12.62 -3.92 -8.53
C ALA A 227 -14.15 -3.72 -8.51
N GLY A 228 -14.89 -4.33 -9.47
CA GLY A 228 -16.34 -4.14 -9.59
C GLY A 228 -16.74 -2.78 -10.16
N LEU A 229 -15.83 -2.13 -10.90
CA LEU A 229 -16.06 -0.85 -11.55
C LEU A 229 -16.45 -1.06 -13.02
N PRO A 230 -17.23 -0.14 -13.63
CA PRO A 230 -17.43 -0.12 -15.08
C PRO A 230 -16.10 0.00 -15.82
N GLN A 231 -15.98 -0.63 -16.97
CA GLN A 231 -14.82 -0.44 -17.84
C GLN A 231 -14.69 1.03 -18.24
N ARG A 232 -13.45 1.51 -18.30
CA ARG A 232 -13.14 2.90 -18.59
C ARG A 232 -12.97 3.11 -20.10
N PRO A 233 -13.73 4.01 -20.74
CA PRO A 233 -13.41 4.44 -22.10
C PRO A 233 -12.04 5.11 -22.09
N ILE A 234 -11.11 4.61 -22.91
CA ILE A 234 -9.74 5.11 -23.01
C ILE A 234 -9.59 5.78 -24.38
N ALA A 235 -9.34 7.09 -24.40
CA ALA A 235 -9.09 7.84 -25.62
C ALA A 235 -7.59 8.18 -25.74
N PRO A 236 -6.87 7.59 -26.69
CA PRO A 236 -5.49 7.95 -26.94
C PRO A 236 -5.39 9.35 -27.57
N LEU A 237 -4.76 10.27 -26.84
CA LEU A 237 -4.53 11.65 -27.30
C LEU A 237 -3.10 11.81 -27.84
N PRO A 238 -2.91 12.41 -29.03
CA PRO A 238 -1.60 12.55 -29.63
C PRO A 238 -0.68 13.55 -28.93
N VAL A 239 -1.25 14.46 -28.15
CA VAL A 239 -0.55 15.64 -27.59
C VAL A 239 -0.03 15.41 -26.17
N LEU A 240 -0.39 14.30 -25.51
CA LEU A 240 0.05 14.02 -24.14
C LEU A 240 1.50 13.53 -24.13
N THR A 241 2.42 14.45 -23.86
CA THR A 241 3.83 14.13 -23.60
C THR A 241 3.97 13.42 -22.22
N PRO A 242 5.08 12.67 -22.00
CA PRO A 242 5.35 12.07 -20.68
C PRO A 242 5.34 13.09 -19.54
N TRP A 243 5.81 14.31 -19.80
CA TRP A 243 5.79 15.39 -18.82
C TRP A 243 4.37 15.82 -18.45
N LEU A 244 3.49 16.07 -19.43
CA LEU A 244 2.08 16.39 -19.19
C LEU A 244 1.34 15.24 -18.49
N ALA A 245 1.59 13.99 -18.92
CA ALA A 245 1.02 12.82 -18.29
C ALA A 245 1.45 12.70 -16.82
N SER A 246 2.71 13.01 -16.48
CA SER A 246 3.19 12.97 -15.10
C SER A 246 2.56 14.04 -14.22
N GLN A 247 2.28 15.24 -14.75
CA GLN A 247 1.55 16.29 -14.02
C GLN A 247 0.12 15.87 -13.75
N TRP A 248 -0.53 15.27 -14.74
CA TRP A 248 -1.90 14.75 -14.60
C TRP A 248 -1.97 13.63 -13.57
N VAL A 249 -1.07 12.65 -13.63
CA VAL A 249 -1.00 11.56 -12.64
C VAL A 249 -0.80 12.12 -11.22
N ASN A 250 0.11 13.08 -11.03
CA ASN A 250 0.32 13.71 -9.73
C ASN A 250 -0.91 14.46 -9.20
N LEU A 251 -1.75 15.01 -10.10
CA LEU A 251 -2.99 15.70 -9.70
C LEU A 251 -4.08 14.71 -9.27
N VAL A 252 -4.22 13.58 -9.97
CA VAL A 252 -5.35 12.66 -9.77
C VAL A 252 -5.01 11.45 -8.87
N THR A 253 -3.71 11.23 -8.59
CA THR A 253 -3.27 10.13 -7.72
C THR A 253 -2.42 10.66 -6.56
N PRO A 254 -2.35 9.95 -5.43
CA PRO A 254 -1.46 10.30 -4.32
C PRO A 254 0.01 9.88 -4.57
N VAL A 255 0.31 9.22 -5.70
CA VAL A 255 1.67 8.77 -6.02
C VAL A 255 2.57 9.98 -6.28
N PRO A 256 3.68 10.14 -5.55
CA PRO A 256 4.56 11.28 -5.71
C PRO A 256 5.13 11.37 -7.14
N ARG A 257 5.19 12.58 -7.69
CA ARG A 257 5.70 12.84 -9.04
C ARG A 257 7.11 12.27 -9.27
N ALA A 258 7.96 12.33 -8.25
CA ALA A 258 9.31 11.78 -8.32
C ALA A 258 9.35 10.28 -8.65
N ILE A 259 8.30 9.54 -8.27
CA ILE A 259 8.12 8.12 -8.57
C ILE A 259 7.34 7.93 -9.87
N ALA A 260 6.26 8.69 -10.06
CA ALA A 260 5.40 8.55 -11.23
C ALA A 260 6.13 8.86 -12.55
N MET A 261 6.96 9.91 -12.58
CA MET A 261 7.62 10.37 -13.79
C MET A 261 8.60 9.34 -14.40
N PRO A 262 9.53 8.71 -13.65
CA PRO A 262 10.37 7.62 -14.16
C PRO A 262 9.57 6.44 -14.67
N LEU A 263 8.54 6.04 -13.94
CA LEU A 263 7.66 4.91 -14.32
C LEU A 263 6.91 5.20 -15.62
N ILE A 264 6.35 6.41 -15.78
CA ILE A 264 5.69 6.82 -17.02
C ILE A 264 6.68 6.79 -18.20
N GLY A 265 7.94 7.18 -17.99
CA GLY A 265 8.97 7.08 -19.01
C GLY A 265 9.19 5.64 -19.53
N SER A 266 9.04 4.64 -18.66
CA SER A 266 9.17 3.24 -19.04
C SER A 266 8.00 2.74 -19.91
N LEU A 267 6.82 3.39 -19.80
CA LEU A 267 5.63 3.02 -20.58
C LEU A 267 5.76 3.35 -22.07
N LEU A 268 6.79 4.10 -22.48
CA LEU A 268 7.04 4.44 -23.87
C LEU A 268 7.47 3.23 -24.71
N HIS A 269 7.83 2.13 -24.07
CA HIS A 269 8.35 0.91 -24.69
C HIS A 269 7.42 -0.27 -24.47
N ASP A 270 7.45 -1.23 -25.39
CA ASP A 270 6.93 -2.55 -25.15
C ASP A 270 7.88 -3.27 -24.17
N CYS A 271 7.34 -3.71 -23.03
CA CYS A 271 8.09 -4.40 -21.98
C CYS A 271 7.49 -5.79 -21.79
N VAL A 272 7.93 -6.72 -22.63
CA VAL A 272 7.48 -8.12 -22.65
C VAL A 272 8.67 -9.05 -22.53
N VAL A 273 8.43 -10.26 -22.07
CA VAL A 273 9.45 -11.33 -22.02
C VAL A 273 9.86 -11.68 -23.44
N GLU A 274 11.14 -11.58 -23.74
CA GLU A 274 11.72 -11.96 -25.04
C GLU A 274 12.29 -13.38 -24.99
N GLU A 275 12.62 -13.90 -23.78
CA GLU A 275 13.22 -15.22 -23.63
C GLU A 275 12.77 -15.92 -22.33
N HIS A 276 12.82 -17.24 -22.30
CA HIS A 276 12.38 -18.08 -21.18
C HIS A 276 13.52 -18.93 -20.59
N ARG A 277 14.78 -18.47 -20.65
CA ARG A 277 15.93 -19.20 -20.12
C ARG A 277 15.83 -19.43 -18.61
N ILE A 278 15.14 -18.53 -17.89
CA ILE A 278 14.96 -18.65 -16.45
C ILE A 278 14.27 -19.95 -16.06
N ASP A 279 13.32 -20.45 -16.85
CA ASP A 279 12.53 -21.65 -16.55
C ASP A 279 13.38 -22.93 -16.45
N ARG A 280 14.57 -22.92 -17.09
CA ARG A 280 15.55 -24.02 -17.00
C ARG A 280 16.36 -23.97 -15.71
N VAL A 281 16.43 -22.81 -15.08
CA VAL A 281 17.23 -22.54 -13.89
C VAL A 281 16.35 -22.53 -12.63
N ILE A 282 15.23 -21.85 -12.73
CA ILE A 282 14.20 -21.70 -11.69
C ILE A 282 12.86 -22.02 -12.33
N PRO A 283 12.33 -23.23 -12.15
CA PRO A 283 11.02 -23.58 -12.69
C PRO A 283 9.91 -22.67 -12.12
N PRO A 284 8.85 -22.39 -12.89
CA PRO A 284 7.67 -21.71 -12.36
C PRO A 284 7.13 -22.41 -11.11
N PRO A 285 6.40 -21.67 -10.23
CA PRO A 285 5.82 -22.26 -9.02
C PRO A 285 4.82 -23.37 -9.39
N GLU A 286 4.59 -24.28 -8.44
CA GLU A 286 3.58 -25.33 -8.58
C GLU A 286 2.20 -24.68 -8.85
N GLY A 287 1.53 -25.14 -9.91
CA GLY A 287 0.29 -24.54 -10.40
C GLY A 287 0.49 -23.39 -11.41
N GLY A 288 1.74 -23.08 -11.78
CA GLY A 288 2.08 -22.04 -12.76
C GLY A 288 2.08 -20.62 -12.22
N LEU A 289 2.43 -19.68 -13.07
CA LEU A 289 2.45 -18.25 -12.75
C LEU A 289 1.04 -17.68 -12.63
N THR A 290 0.87 -16.69 -11.78
CA THR A 290 -0.40 -16.04 -11.50
C THR A 290 -0.79 -15.08 -12.64
N GLY A 291 -1.94 -15.33 -13.28
CA GLY A 291 -2.47 -14.41 -14.28
C GLY A 291 -2.80 -13.02 -13.70
N TYR A 292 -2.79 -12.00 -14.57
CA TYR A 292 -2.96 -10.61 -14.19
C TYR A 292 -4.22 -10.36 -13.33
N ARG A 293 -5.37 -10.89 -13.77
CA ARG A 293 -6.63 -10.73 -13.02
C ARG A 293 -6.59 -11.43 -11.66
N GLY A 294 -5.94 -12.57 -11.56
CA GLY A 294 -5.69 -13.26 -10.29
C GLY A 294 -4.83 -12.43 -9.35
N ALA A 295 -3.75 -11.82 -9.87
CA ALA A 295 -2.89 -10.93 -9.11
C ALA A 295 -3.63 -9.69 -8.58
N VAL A 296 -4.50 -9.08 -9.41
CA VAL A 296 -5.37 -7.97 -9.00
C VAL A 296 -6.36 -8.40 -7.91
N ARG A 297 -7.01 -9.56 -8.05
CA ARG A 297 -7.91 -10.08 -7.00
C ARG A 297 -7.20 -10.27 -5.67
N LEU A 298 -5.99 -10.83 -5.68
CA LEU A 298 -5.17 -11.00 -4.47
C LEU A 298 -4.82 -9.65 -3.84
N ALA A 299 -4.49 -8.64 -4.66
CA ALA A 299 -4.20 -7.30 -4.17
C ALA A 299 -5.44 -6.59 -3.57
N LEU A 300 -6.65 -6.89 -4.08
CA LEU A 300 -7.92 -6.30 -3.64
C LEU A 300 -8.66 -7.10 -2.57
N ALA A 301 -8.22 -8.32 -2.25
CA ALA A 301 -8.94 -9.26 -1.38
C ALA A 301 -9.34 -8.65 -0.03
N ARG A 302 -8.53 -7.76 0.52
CA ARG A 302 -8.77 -7.09 1.81
C ARG A 302 -9.82 -6.00 1.81
N GLU A 303 -10.01 -5.29 0.70
CA GLU A 303 -11.01 -4.24 0.64
C GLU A 303 -12.44 -4.77 0.79
N ARG A 304 -12.64 -6.01 0.34
CA ARG A 304 -13.95 -6.67 0.36
C ARG A 304 -14.36 -7.15 1.74
N SER A 305 -13.40 -7.41 2.65
CA SER A 305 -13.69 -7.86 4.02
C SER A 305 -14.26 -6.76 4.91
N GLY A 306 -14.21 -5.48 4.52
CA GLY A 306 -14.76 -4.36 5.31
C GLY A 306 -13.95 -4.01 6.56
N ASP A 307 -12.86 -4.69 6.83
CA ASP A 307 -12.05 -4.54 8.03
C ASP A 307 -10.86 -3.61 7.78
N ILE A 308 -11.12 -2.30 7.83
CA ILE A 308 -10.17 -1.27 7.45
C ILE A 308 -9.03 -1.09 8.45
N GLU A 309 -9.26 -1.38 9.73
CA GLU A 309 -8.25 -1.15 10.78
C GLU A 309 -7.63 -2.41 11.38
N SER A 310 -8.38 -3.50 11.52
CA SER A 310 -7.82 -4.76 11.99
C SER A 310 -6.85 -5.39 10.98
N SER A 311 -6.98 -5.02 9.70
CA SER A 311 -6.12 -5.55 8.64
C SER A 311 -4.66 -5.11 8.72
N TRP A 312 -4.35 -3.95 9.30
CA TRP A 312 -2.97 -3.49 9.50
C TRP A 312 -2.22 -4.24 10.61
N ARG A 313 -2.95 -4.77 11.59
CA ARG A 313 -2.38 -5.50 12.74
C ARG A 313 -2.51 -7.02 12.67
N SER A 314 -3.48 -7.56 11.93
CA SER A 314 -3.74 -8.99 11.81
C SER A 314 -3.33 -9.60 10.47
N ALA A 315 -2.54 -8.88 9.71
CA ALA A 315 -2.19 -9.17 8.32
C ALA A 315 -1.19 -10.29 8.09
N SER A 316 -0.87 -11.07 9.06
CA SER A 316 -0.02 -12.24 8.90
C SER A 316 -0.83 -13.51 8.61
N SER A 317 -1.65 -13.52 7.56
CA SER A 317 -2.08 -14.80 7.02
C SER A 317 -0.97 -15.32 6.11
N ALA A 318 -0.33 -16.40 6.52
CA ALA A 318 0.63 -17.13 5.70
C ALA A 318 0.01 -17.39 4.31
N GLY A 319 0.58 -16.81 3.28
CA GLY A 319 0.17 -17.05 1.90
C GLY A 319 -0.38 -15.87 1.07
N ALA A 320 -0.56 -14.66 1.63
CA ALA A 320 -1.00 -13.48 0.87
C ALA A 320 0.13 -12.43 0.74
N PRO A 321 1.13 -12.66 -0.13
CA PRO A 321 2.30 -11.78 -0.26
C PRO A 321 2.00 -10.40 -0.85
N SER A 322 0.80 -10.18 -1.34
CA SER A 322 0.35 -8.91 -1.94
C SER A 322 -0.36 -7.99 -0.95
N ASP A 323 -0.48 -8.38 0.32
CA ASP A 323 -1.11 -7.57 1.35
C ASP A 323 -0.27 -6.32 1.68
N PRO A 324 -0.90 -5.13 1.94
CA PRO A 324 -0.22 -3.96 2.45
C PRO A 324 0.50 -4.28 3.75
N LEU A 325 1.76 -3.86 3.86
CA LEU A 325 2.57 -3.97 5.06
C LEU A 325 2.64 -2.61 5.77
N PRO A 326 2.92 -2.55 7.10
CA PRO A 326 3.15 -1.30 7.80
C PRO A 326 4.28 -0.45 7.21
N SER A 327 5.25 -1.09 6.53
CA SER A 327 6.37 -0.45 5.83
C SER A 327 6.00 0.08 4.45
N ASP A 328 4.83 -0.26 3.91
CA ASP A 328 4.42 0.22 2.60
C ASP A 328 4.18 1.74 2.62
N PRO A 329 4.36 2.43 1.49
CA PRO A 329 4.15 3.87 1.42
C PRO A 329 2.71 4.27 1.78
N LYS A 330 2.52 5.47 2.35
CA LYS A 330 1.20 6.02 2.72
C LYS A 330 0.23 6.19 1.54
N TRP A 331 0.72 6.17 0.31
CA TRP A 331 -0.09 6.21 -0.90
C TRP A 331 -0.49 4.82 -1.41
N SER A 332 -0.05 3.75 -0.74
CA SER A 332 -0.48 2.38 -1.07
C SER A 332 -1.87 2.08 -0.52
N GLY A 333 -2.57 1.17 -1.17
CA GLY A 333 -3.90 0.74 -0.75
C GLY A 333 -5.04 1.70 -1.08
N SER A 334 -6.21 1.50 -0.46
CA SER A 334 -7.38 2.34 -0.66
C SER A 334 -7.15 3.76 -0.16
N THR A 335 -7.68 4.75 -0.88
CA THR A 335 -7.75 6.11 -0.35
C THR A 335 -8.77 6.15 0.78
N VAL A 336 -8.31 6.25 2.02
CA VAL A 336 -9.15 6.48 3.20
C VAL A 336 -9.15 7.97 3.50
N MET A 337 -10.33 8.56 3.58
CA MET A 337 -10.52 9.94 4.04
C MET A 337 -11.03 9.91 5.47
N GLU A 338 -10.38 10.65 6.35
CA GLU A 338 -10.64 10.63 7.80
C GLU A 338 -10.86 12.04 8.32
N ASP A 339 -11.82 12.19 9.25
CA ASP A 339 -11.97 13.34 10.12
C ASP A 339 -12.01 12.84 11.57
N ALA A 340 -10.95 13.10 12.33
CA ALA A 340 -10.79 12.63 13.70
C ALA A 340 -10.81 13.78 14.71
N ARG A 341 -11.44 13.52 15.89
CA ARG A 341 -11.43 14.41 17.05
C ARG A 341 -11.09 13.62 18.29
N GLU A 342 -10.28 14.22 19.15
CA GLU A 342 -9.86 13.60 20.41
C GLU A 342 -10.08 14.62 21.56
N ARG A 343 -10.55 14.10 22.72
CA ARG A 343 -10.73 14.87 23.95
C ARG A 343 -10.27 14.05 25.14
N VAL A 344 -9.66 14.72 26.09
CA VAL A 344 -9.37 14.15 27.40
C VAL A 344 -10.32 14.80 28.40
N THR A 345 -10.95 14.00 29.27
CA THR A 345 -11.95 14.47 30.24
C THR A 345 -11.71 13.87 31.63
N SER A 346 -12.17 14.56 32.65
CA SER A 346 -12.17 14.08 34.04
C SER A 346 -13.27 13.05 34.32
N ALA A 347 -14.23 12.86 33.41
CA ALA A 347 -15.22 11.79 33.51
C ALA A 347 -14.57 10.40 33.40
N SER A 348 -15.13 9.43 34.12
CA SER A 348 -14.62 8.05 34.04
C SER A 348 -14.87 7.45 32.65
N PRO A 349 -14.06 6.46 32.22
CA PRO A 349 -14.31 5.75 30.96
C PRO A 349 -15.73 5.17 30.85
N GLU A 350 -16.28 4.69 31.96
CA GLU A 350 -17.64 4.12 32.01
C GLU A 350 -18.72 5.19 31.80
N ALA A 351 -18.52 6.41 32.32
CA ALA A 351 -19.44 7.53 32.11
C ALA A 351 -19.44 7.95 30.63
N VAL A 352 -18.26 8.12 30.05
CA VAL A 352 -18.12 8.47 28.62
C VAL A 352 -18.74 7.37 27.75
N TRP A 353 -18.50 6.08 28.08
CA TRP A 353 -19.06 4.95 27.34
C TRP A 353 -20.59 4.92 27.37
N ARG A 354 -21.24 5.15 28.52
CA ARG A 354 -22.70 5.22 28.60
C ARG A 354 -23.29 6.24 27.66
N VAL A 355 -22.66 7.41 27.55
CA VAL A 355 -23.08 8.46 26.60
C VAL A 355 -22.90 7.98 25.16
N VAL A 356 -21.73 7.40 24.82
CA VAL A 356 -21.44 6.87 23.49
C VAL A 356 -22.42 5.74 23.12
N GLU A 357 -22.68 4.80 24.01
CA GLU A 357 -23.59 3.68 23.75
C GLU A 357 -25.05 4.13 23.61
N SER A 358 -25.41 5.30 24.15
CA SER A 358 -26.76 5.86 24.09
C SER A 358 -27.03 6.76 22.86
N ILE A 359 -26.07 6.91 21.95
CA ILE A 359 -26.16 7.78 20.78
C ILE A 359 -27.27 7.37 19.81
N GLY A 360 -27.94 8.34 19.15
CA GLY A 360 -29.02 8.13 18.18
C GLY A 360 -30.41 7.95 18.80
N GLY A 361 -31.43 7.75 17.96
CA GLY A 361 -32.82 7.68 18.37
C GLY A 361 -33.28 8.98 19.06
N ASP A 362 -34.04 8.87 20.16
CA ASP A 362 -34.61 10.03 20.87
C ASP A 362 -33.56 10.93 21.53
N ARG A 363 -32.39 10.38 21.89
CA ARG A 363 -31.27 11.18 22.44
C ARG A 363 -30.49 11.96 21.39
N GLY A 364 -30.64 11.58 20.11
CA GLY A 364 -29.96 12.23 18.99
C GLY A 364 -28.45 11.99 18.95
N TRP A 365 -27.75 12.79 18.15
CA TRP A 365 -26.33 12.61 17.82
C TRP A 365 -25.40 13.60 18.55
N TYR A 366 -25.83 14.22 19.62
CA TYR A 366 -25.05 15.22 20.36
C TYR A 366 -24.45 16.33 19.47
N SER A 367 -25.10 16.63 18.34
CA SER A 367 -24.61 17.54 17.30
C SER A 367 -25.69 18.54 16.92
N VAL A 368 -25.64 19.10 15.70
CA VAL A 368 -26.61 20.10 15.19
C VAL A 368 -27.79 19.37 14.52
N PRO A 369 -29.00 19.28 15.13
CA PRO A 369 -30.12 18.47 14.64
C PRO A 369 -30.55 18.83 13.20
N LEU A 370 -30.51 20.14 12.87
CA LEU A 370 -30.91 20.63 11.56
C LEU A 370 -30.07 20.02 10.41
N LEU A 371 -28.76 19.89 10.61
CA LEU A 371 -27.86 19.36 9.59
C LEU A 371 -28.12 17.86 9.33
N TRP A 372 -28.43 17.10 10.37
CA TRP A 372 -28.83 15.71 10.25
C TRP A 372 -30.18 15.55 9.57
N SER A 373 -31.13 16.46 9.84
CA SER A 373 -32.44 16.45 9.15
C SER A 373 -32.32 16.74 7.68
N ILE A 374 -31.52 17.75 7.29
CA ILE A 374 -31.21 18.06 5.89
C ILE A 374 -30.56 16.85 5.21
N ARG A 375 -29.60 16.24 5.87
CA ARG A 375 -28.91 15.04 5.38
C ARG A 375 -29.88 13.88 5.15
N GLY A 376 -30.76 13.60 6.11
CA GLY A 376 -31.78 12.55 6.01
C GLY A 376 -32.80 12.82 4.89
N LEU A 377 -33.16 14.08 4.64
CA LEU A 377 -34.02 14.47 3.54
C LEU A 377 -33.32 14.24 2.20
N ALA A 378 -32.05 14.66 2.06
CA ALA A 378 -31.24 14.43 0.86
C ALA A 378 -31.09 12.94 0.54
N ASP A 379 -30.85 12.10 1.55
CA ASP A 379 -30.76 10.66 1.39
C ASP A 379 -32.06 10.04 0.85
N ARG A 380 -33.22 10.51 1.32
CA ARG A 380 -34.54 10.07 0.80
C ARG A 380 -34.74 10.44 -0.66
N LEU A 381 -34.33 11.66 -1.06
CA LEU A 381 -34.47 12.10 -2.44
C LEU A 381 -33.71 11.22 -3.43
N VAL A 382 -32.58 10.63 -2.99
CA VAL A 382 -31.80 9.68 -3.79
C VAL A 382 -32.17 8.21 -3.54
N GLY A 383 -33.27 7.96 -2.81
CA GLY A 383 -33.81 6.61 -2.56
C GLY A 383 -33.08 5.84 -1.44
N GLY A 384 -32.46 6.54 -0.51
CA GLY A 384 -31.86 5.98 0.69
C GLY A 384 -32.84 5.81 1.85
N VAL A 385 -32.35 5.34 3.02
CA VAL A 385 -33.17 4.95 4.18
C VAL A 385 -33.69 6.12 5.02
N GLY A 386 -33.06 7.30 4.95
CA GLY A 386 -33.38 8.50 5.75
C GLY A 386 -33.21 8.27 7.27
N LEU A 387 -33.64 9.24 8.09
CA LEU A 387 -33.45 9.24 9.55
C LEU A 387 -34.44 8.38 10.38
N ARG A 388 -35.37 7.62 9.78
CA ARG A 388 -36.54 7.09 10.48
C ARG A 388 -36.44 5.68 11.05
N ARG A 389 -35.29 5.05 11.14
CA ARG A 389 -35.22 3.67 11.66
C ARG A 389 -35.20 3.58 13.20
N GLY A 390 -34.85 4.67 13.92
CA GLY A 390 -34.75 4.67 15.38
C GLY A 390 -33.71 3.70 15.95
N ARG A 391 -33.91 3.29 17.19
CA ARG A 391 -33.10 2.29 17.91
C ARG A 391 -34.00 1.19 18.46
N ARG A 392 -33.47 -0.04 18.56
CA ARG A 392 -34.14 -1.15 19.21
C ARG A 392 -34.21 -0.98 20.74
N ASP A 393 -33.10 -0.55 21.33
CA ASP A 393 -32.93 -0.39 22.77
C ASP A 393 -32.33 1.00 23.06
N PRO A 394 -32.95 1.83 23.96
CA PRO A 394 -32.49 3.19 24.20
C PRO A 394 -31.15 3.29 24.94
N VAL A 395 -30.67 2.20 25.55
CA VAL A 395 -29.46 2.22 26.40
C VAL A 395 -28.38 1.33 25.85
N ARG A 396 -28.69 0.13 25.36
CA ARG A 396 -27.70 -0.85 24.93
C ARG A 396 -27.74 -1.13 23.44
N LEU A 397 -26.54 -1.30 22.87
CA LEU A 397 -26.32 -1.68 21.47
C LEU A 397 -25.72 -3.09 21.37
N ARG A 398 -25.99 -3.76 20.25
CA ARG A 398 -25.39 -5.03 19.86
C ARG A 398 -24.95 -4.95 18.42
N ALA A 399 -23.96 -5.76 18.04
CA ALA A 399 -23.58 -5.89 16.64
C ALA A 399 -24.81 -6.29 15.80
N GLY A 400 -25.02 -5.60 14.67
CA GLY A 400 -26.19 -5.75 13.81
C GLY A 400 -27.36 -4.82 14.12
N ASP A 401 -27.41 -4.15 15.30
CA ASP A 401 -28.46 -3.18 15.60
C ASP A 401 -28.41 -1.99 14.63
N VAL A 402 -29.59 -1.41 14.39
CA VAL A 402 -29.75 -0.19 13.60
C VAL A 402 -29.84 1.03 14.51
N VAL A 403 -29.08 2.06 14.20
CA VAL A 403 -29.11 3.36 14.87
C VAL A 403 -29.35 4.42 13.80
N ASP A 404 -30.58 4.85 13.61
CA ASP A 404 -31.03 5.76 12.53
C ASP A 404 -30.67 5.22 11.13
N PHE A 405 -29.67 5.77 10.45
CA PHE A 405 -29.17 5.29 9.16
C PHE A 405 -27.81 4.56 9.24
N TRP A 406 -27.41 4.24 10.48
CA TRP A 406 -26.20 3.49 10.75
C TRP A 406 -26.53 2.06 11.21
N ARG A 407 -25.63 1.13 10.94
CA ARG A 407 -25.65 -0.22 11.49
C ARG A 407 -24.44 -0.43 12.38
N VAL A 408 -24.65 -0.97 13.57
CA VAL A 408 -23.55 -1.38 14.45
C VAL A 408 -22.80 -2.53 13.79
N GLU A 409 -21.59 -2.23 13.32
CA GLU A 409 -20.71 -3.23 12.70
C GLU A 409 -19.90 -3.97 13.76
N ARG A 410 -19.37 -3.22 14.73
CA ARG A 410 -18.59 -3.75 15.84
C ARG A 410 -18.87 -2.98 17.13
N ILE A 411 -18.95 -3.68 18.24
CA ILE A 411 -19.01 -3.11 19.56
C ILE A 411 -18.16 -3.94 20.52
N ASP A 412 -17.18 -3.28 21.16
CA ASP A 412 -16.43 -3.80 22.31
C ASP A 412 -16.85 -2.93 23.50
N HIS A 413 -17.74 -3.46 24.34
CA HIS A 413 -18.35 -2.70 25.42
C HIS A 413 -17.31 -2.04 26.32
N GLY A 414 -17.50 -0.77 26.62
CA GLY A 414 -16.56 0.05 27.40
C GLY A 414 -15.40 0.65 26.58
N ARG A 415 -15.19 0.25 25.31
CA ARG A 415 -14.01 0.61 24.56
C ARG A 415 -14.25 1.13 23.15
N LEU A 416 -15.02 0.41 22.34
CA LEU A 416 -15.16 0.67 20.91
C LEU A 416 -16.59 0.50 20.42
N LEU A 417 -17.12 1.50 19.71
CA LEU A 417 -18.34 1.40 18.91
C LEU A 417 -18.03 1.83 17.48
N ARG A 418 -18.23 0.92 16.51
CA ARG A 418 -18.10 1.21 15.08
C ARG A 418 -19.46 1.04 14.40
N LEU A 419 -19.86 2.10 13.71
CA LEU A 419 -21.13 2.15 12.98
C LEU A 419 -20.83 2.28 11.48
N ARG A 420 -21.46 1.45 10.65
CA ARG A 420 -21.40 1.53 9.20
C ARG A 420 -22.62 2.26 8.66
N ALA A 421 -22.40 3.21 7.74
CA ALA A 421 -23.49 3.91 7.08
C ALA A 421 -24.29 2.99 6.14
N GLU A 422 -25.61 3.04 6.22
CA GLU A 422 -26.55 2.41 5.29
C GLU A 422 -27.21 3.42 4.35
N MET A 423 -26.88 4.70 4.52
CA MET A 423 -27.30 5.76 3.59
C MET A 423 -26.60 5.60 2.24
N ARG A 424 -27.24 6.10 1.17
CA ARG A 424 -26.63 6.13 -0.17
C ARG A 424 -25.57 7.21 -0.24
N VAL A 425 -24.31 6.79 -0.29
CA VAL A 425 -23.16 7.67 -0.49
C VAL A 425 -22.31 7.13 -1.65
N PRO A 426 -21.59 7.97 -2.38
CA PRO A 426 -20.69 7.52 -3.44
C PRO A 426 -19.40 6.93 -2.85
N GLY A 427 -19.53 5.84 -2.11
CA GLY A 427 -18.47 5.18 -1.36
C GLY A 427 -19.01 4.37 -0.20
N ARG A 428 -18.15 4.10 0.79
CA ARG A 428 -18.50 3.48 2.07
C ARG A 428 -18.08 4.38 3.20
N ALA A 429 -18.93 4.52 4.22
CA ALA A 429 -18.67 5.41 5.36
C ALA A 429 -18.86 4.68 6.69
N TRP A 430 -18.03 5.03 7.65
CA TRP A 430 -18.11 4.60 9.03
C TRP A 430 -17.95 5.79 9.97
N ILE A 431 -18.52 5.65 11.15
CA ILE A 431 -18.16 6.47 12.31
C ILE A 431 -17.73 5.53 13.43
N GLU A 432 -16.66 5.90 14.10
CA GLU A 432 -16.05 5.11 15.16
C GLU A 432 -15.85 5.98 16.40
N PHE A 433 -16.15 5.40 17.54
CA PHE A 433 -15.96 6.00 18.85
C PHE A 433 -15.10 5.07 19.70
N THR A 434 -14.02 5.61 20.26
CA THR A 434 -13.16 4.88 21.20
C THR A 434 -13.08 5.61 22.53
N VAL A 435 -13.08 4.84 23.61
CA VAL A 435 -12.92 5.33 24.97
C VAL A 435 -11.81 4.52 25.64
N GLU A 436 -10.82 5.22 26.18
CA GLU A 436 -9.68 4.61 26.85
C GLU A 436 -9.41 5.36 28.19
N PRO A 437 -8.91 4.66 29.22
CA PRO A 437 -8.42 5.34 30.42
C PRO A 437 -7.30 6.31 30.09
N ALA A 438 -7.28 7.47 30.72
CA ALA A 438 -6.24 8.48 30.54
C ALA A 438 -5.82 9.08 31.89
N GLN A 439 -4.56 9.47 31.99
CA GLN A 439 -4.05 10.30 33.07
C GLN A 439 -4.27 11.78 32.69
N LEU A 440 -4.74 12.56 33.63
CA LEU A 440 -4.92 14.01 33.47
C LEU A 440 -3.62 14.75 33.76
N GLU A 441 -3.37 15.84 33.08
CA GLU A 441 -2.23 16.72 33.37
C GLU A 441 -2.26 17.26 34.80
N SER A 442 -3.45 17.35 35.41
CA SER A 442 -3.69 17.76 36.80
C SER A 442 -3.41 16.67 37.85
N GLY A 443 -2.99 15.47 37.42
CA GLY A 443 -2.61 14.36 38.33
C GLY A 443 -3.77 13.44 38.74
N GLY A 444 -4.91 13.45 38.05
CA GLY A 444 -6.05 12.56 38.27
C GLY A 444 -6.23 11.53 37.15
N SER A 445 -7.11 10.54 37.36
CA SER A 445 -7.53 9.62 36.31
C SER A 445 -8.81 10.13 35.63
N GLY A 446 -8.91 9.91 34.31
CA GLY A 446 -10.04 10.28 33.50
C GLY A 446 -10.16 9.38 32.28
N ALA A 447 -10.79 9.88 31.20
CA ALA A 447 -10.93 9.16 29.96
C ALA A 447 -10.40 9.97 28.77
N ARG A 448 -9.85 9.24 27.80
CA ARG A 448 -9.57 9.72 26.45
C ARG A 448 -10.70 9.24 25.54
N TYR A 449 -11.43 10.20 25.02
CA TYR A 449 -12.48 9.99 24.03
C TYR A 449 -11.95 10.35 22.64
N ARG A 450 -12.10 9.45 21.67
CA ARG A 450 -11.79 9.71 20.26
C ARG A 450 -12.95 9.32 19.39
N GLN A 451 -13.30 10.17 18.44
CA GLN A 451 -14.26 9.87 17.38
C GLN A 451 -13.60 10.06 16.03
N ARG A 452 -13.96 9.20 15.06
CA ARG A 452 -13.46 9.24 13.69
C ARG A 452 -14.59 9.02 12.71
N ALA A 453 -14.72 9.91 11.73
CA ALA A 453 -15.48 9.65 10.52
C ALA A 453 -14.52 9.12 9.47
N ILE A 454 -14.81 7.95 8.91
CA ILE A 454 -13.99 7.25 7.95
C ILE A 454 -14.79 7.12 6.66
N PHE A 455 -14.20 7.46 5.52
CA PHE A 455 -14.85 7.39 4.23
C PHE A 455 -13.92 6.78 3.17
N LEU A 456 -14.42 5.76 2.48
CA LEU A 456 -13.78 5.16 1.31
C LEU A 456 -14.53 5.65 0.06
N PRO A 457 -13.97 6.64 -0.67
CA PRO A 457 -14.63 7.20 -1.84
C PRO A 457 -14.66 6.21 -3.01
N SER A 458 -15.77 6.17 -3.74
CA SER A 458 -15.87 5.49 -5.03
C SER A 458 -15.71 6.50 -6.16
N GLY A 459 -14.55 6.43 -6.84
CA GLY A 459 -14.24 7.28 -7.97
C GLY A 459 -14.16 8.79 -7.64
N LEU A 460 -14.16 9.60 -8.70
CA LEU A 460 -14.11 11.07 -8.57
C LEU A 460 -15.32 11.64 -7.83
N GLY A 461 -16.52 11.08 -8.09
CA GLY A 461 -17.75 11.50 -7.41
C GLY A 461 -17.67 11.35 -5.90
N GLY A 462 -17.09 10.27 -5.39
CA GLY A 462 -16.85 10.06 -3.96
C GLY A 462 -15.90 11.09 -3.36
N ARG A 463 -14.84 11.45 -4.07
CA ARG A 463 -13.89 12.47 -3.63
C ARG A 463 -14.52 13.86 -3.56
N LEU A 464 -15.22 14.26 -4.62
CA LEU A 464 -15.95 15.55 -4.65
C LEU A 464 -17.00 15.63 -3.55
N TYR A 465 -17.73 14.54 -3.33
CA TYR A 465 -18.68 14.43 -2.23
C TYR A 465 -18.04 14.67 -0.86
N TRP A 466 -16.91 14.00 -0.55
CA TRP A 466 -16.20 14.22 0.70
C TRP A 466 -15.77 15.67 0.87
N TRP A 467 -15.10 16.24 -0.15
CA TRP A 467 -14.62 17.63 -0.07
C TRP A 467 -15.75 18.65 0.08
N SER A 468 -16.92 18.39 -0.50
CA SER A 468 -18.09 19.27 -0.31
C SER A 468 -18.64 19.23 1.12
N LEU A 469 -18.39 18.13 1.86
CA LEU A 469 -18.87 17.96 3.23
C LEU A 469 -17.86 18.40 4.30
N VAL A 470 -16.59 18.57 3.96
CA VAL A 470 -15.54 18.96 4.94
C VAL A 470 -15.93 20.15 5.83
N PRO A 471 -16.50 21.27 5.33
CA PRO A 471 -16.89 22.39 6.19
C PRO A 471 -17.97 21.99 7.20
N ALA A 472 -18.98 21.24 6.77
CA ALA A 472 -20.05 20.75 7.63
C ALA A 472 -19.54 19.71 8.63
N HIS A 473 -18.67 18.79 8.21
CA HIS A 473 -18.02 17.81 9.09
C HIS A 473 -17.26 18.50 10.22
N HIS A 474 -16.47 19.52 9.91
CA HIS A 474 -15.71 20.25 10.93
C HIS A 474 -16.61 20.75 12.05
N VAL A 475 -17.75 21.37 11.71
CA VAL A 475 -18.70 21.90 12.70
C VAL A 475 -19.43 20.76 13.43
N ILE A 476 -19.95 19.78 12.70
CA ILE A 476 -20.74 18.68 13.26
C ILE A 476 -19.92 17.86 14.26
N PHE A 477 -18.72 17.44 13.86
CA PHE A 477 -17.89 16.55 14.68
C PHE A 477 -17.23 17.28 15.85
N GLU A 478 -16.90 18.56 15.70
CA GLU A 478 -16.39 19.38 16.80
C GLU A 478 -17.46 19.56 17.90
N VAL A 479 -18.68 19.94 17.52
CA VAL A 479 -19.81 20.10 18.44
C VAL A 479 -20.17 18.76 19.09
N MET A 480 -20.17 17.65 18.32
CA MET A 480 -20.45 16.31 18.82
C MET A 480 -19.44 15.90 19.90
N ALA A 481 -18.14 16.05 19.64
CA ALA A 481 -17.10 15.67 20.59
C ALA A 481 -17.24 16.44 21.92
N ASN A 482 -17.44 17.75 21.84
CA ASN A 482 -17.58 18.61 23.02
C ASN A 482 -18.83 18.27 23.82
N ARG A 483 -19.98 18.02 23.18
CA ARG A 483 -21.23 17.67 23.85
C ARG A 483 -21.23 16.29 24.48
N ILE A 484 -20.59 15.28 23.86
CA ILE A 484 -20.45 13.94 24.43
C ILE A 484 -19.64 14.00 25.72
N VAL A 485 -18.52 14.71 25.71
CA VAL A 485 -17.69 14.89 26.90
C VAL A 485 -18.44 15.67 27.99
N ALA A 486 -19.09 16.78 27.65
CA ALA A 486 -19.88 17.57 28.61
C ALA A 486 -21.04 16.75 29.24
N ALA A 487 -21.71 15.89 28.43
CA ALA A 487 -22.76 14.98 28.94
C ALA A 487 -22.19 13.97 29.93
N ALA A 488 -21.02 13.37 29.62
CA ALA A 488 -20.35 12.43 30.51
C ALA A 488 -19.89 13.08 31.83
N GLU A 489 -19.42 14.31 31.79
CA GLU A 489 -19.04 15.08 32.99
C GLU A 489 -20.25 15.48 33.83
N ALA A 490 -21.41 15.75 33.20
CA ALA A 490 -22.64 16.04 33.91
C ALA A 490 -23.26 14.80 34.60
N GLU A 491 -23.11 13.60 34.00
CA GLU A 491 -23.53 12.33 34.62
C GLU A 491 -22.62 11.88 35.77
N ALA A 492 -21.40 12.39 35.85
CA ALA A 492 -20.44 12.08 36.90
C ALA A 492 -20.59 12.96 38.16
N ARG A 493 -21.37 14.04 38.10
CA ARG A 493 -21.72 14.90 39.20
C ARG A 493 -22.99 14.45 39.93
#